data_3830027ce9b4ac2f66bc21e1f6cb2e8e
#
_entry.id   3830027ce9b4ac2f66bc21e1f6cb2e8e
#
_cell.length_a   1.000
_cell.length_b   1.000
_cell.length_c   1.000
_cell.angle_alpha   90.00
_cell.angle_beta   90.00
_cell.angle_gamma   90.00
#
_symmetry.space_group_name_H-M   'P 1'
#
loop_
_entity.id
_entity.type
_entity.pdbx_description
1 polymer ?
#
loop_
_entity_poly.entity_id
_entity_poly.type
_entity_poly.pdbx_seq_one_letter_code
_entity_poly.pdbx_strand_id
1 'polypeptide(L)'
;MKAVIVGEPRRLGVPGPEARLSFGAERPEGGATQRRRLLVLEGKPAFELSMWCGTCQFLFRRLEGASGTLSLDAMRERLADRIDGLDGDVLTVFGSLLPDGEYLPLLLDVLPRLVLPGQDGDYFSGEQVATWGPDQFWGLPEHPRTPYYRTFETVVDDTAHLYEFVVPMVPPLWNDRDRVEQYAERMRRGSLPTAVAVSTLDLCRPAVIPHWGDDEHDDYEHWGLTHFLLDGHHKLEAAASAGRPVRILSLLAIGDSLSGPDDHRRLRALRAQPRTSRGARPSR
;
A
#
# COMPACT_ATOMS: atom_id res chain seq x y z
N MET A 1 2.07 20.37 9.40
CA MET A 1 0.71 19.81 9.61
C MET A 1 0.44 18.83 8.47
N LYS A 2 0.20 17.59 8.77
CA LYS A 2 -0.05 16.56 7.75
C LYS A 2 -1.46 16.78 7.20
N ALA A 3 -1.61 17.10 5.91
CA ALA A 3 -2.91 17.13 5.28
C ALA A 3 -3.38 15.68 5.06
N VAL A 4 -4.55 15.37 5.57
CA VAL A 4 -5.28 14.14 5.30
C VAL A 4 -6.67 14.54 4.84
N ILE A 5 -6.97 14.27 3.58
CA ILE A 5 -8.32 14.42 3.06
C ILE A 5 -8.79 13.02 2.69
N VAL A 6 -9.82 12.55 3.37
CA VAL A 6 -10.56 11.34 3.01
C VAL A 6 -11.87 11.81 2.39
N GLY A 7 -12.07 11.49 1.13
CA GLY A 7 -13.30 11.80 0.40
C GLY A 7 -14.48 10.97 0.86
N GLU A 8 -15.59 11.09 0.16
CA GLU A 8 -16.71 10.17 0.28
C GLU A 8 -16.54 9.05 -0.76
N PRO A 9 -17.01 7.82 -0.45
CA PRO A 9 -17.06 6.74 -1.43
C PRO A 9 -17.81 7.17 -2.69
N ARG A 10 -17.26 6.85 -3.84
CA ARG A 10 -17.88 7.16 -5.14
C ARG A 10 -17.59 6.11 -6.18
N ARG A 11 -18.51 5.98 -7.12
CA ARG A 11 -18.32 5.11 -8.27
C ARG A 11 -17.35 5.79 -9.24
N LEU A 12 -16.29 5.09 -9.59
CA LEU A 12 -15.29 5.48 -10.57
C LEU A 12 -14.96 4.26 -11.44
N GLY A 13 -14.23 4.50 -12.51
CA GLY A 13 -13.76 3.42 -13.36
C GLY A 13 -14.46 3.37 -14.71
N VAL A 14 -13.98 2.44 -15.52
CA VAL A 14 -14.49 2.15 -16.87
C VAL A 14 -14.85 0.66 -16.98
N PRO A 15 -15.66 0.26 -17.97
CA PRO A 15 -15.96 -1.16 -18.18
C PRO A 15 -14.70 -2.01 -18.24
N GLY A 16 -14.75 -3.21 -17.65
CA GLY A 16 -13.59 -4.07 -17.42
C GLY A 16 -12.58 -4.18 -18.55
N PRO A 17 -12.98 -4.38 -19.82
CA PRO A 17 -12.03 -4.49 -20.95
C PRO A 17 -11.26 -3.19 -21.27
N GLU A 18 -11.78 -2.04 -20.86
CA GLU A 18 -11.17 -0.73 -21.11
C GLU A 18 -10.24 -0.28 -19.96
N ALA A 19 -10.36 -0.92 -18.80
CA ALA A 19 -9.55 -0.61 -17.64
C ALA A 19 -8.10 -1.09 -17.85
N ARG A 20 -7.13 -0.22 -17.57
CA ARG A 20 -5.71 -0.58 -17.60
C ARG A 20 -5.27 -1.35 -16.35
N LEU A 21 -5.99 -1.18 -15.25
CA LEU A 21 -5.85 -1.93 -14.02
C LEU A 21 -7.09 -2.77 -13.79
N SER A 22 -6.92 -3.91 -13.14
CA SER A 22 -8.03 -4.69 -12.61
C SER A 22 -7.61 -5.49 -11.39
N PHE A 23 -8.59 -5.81 -10.55
CA PHE A 23 -8.43 -6.78 -9.48
C PHE A 23 -8.96 -8.12 -9.96
N GLY A 24 -8.23 -9.19 -9.71
CA GLY A 24 -8.57 -10.52 -10.18
C GLY A 24 -8.34 -11.59 -9.12
N ALA A 25 -8.84 -12.78 -9.43
CA ALA A 25 -8.59 -13.96 -8.62
C ALA A 25 -8.19 -15.12 -9.53
N GLU A 26 -7.06 -15.74 -9.23
CA GLU A 26 -6.52 -16.87 -9.96
C GLU A 26 -6.45 -18.10 -9.06
N ARG A 27 -6.71 -19.28 -9.63
CA ARG A 27 -6.42 -20.53 -8.95
C ARG A 27 -4.98 -20.94 -9.26
N PRO A 28 -4.12 -21.18 -8.26
CA PRO A 28 -2.78 -21.68 -8.52
C PRO A 28 -2.81 -23.00 -9.28
N GLU A 29 -1.91 -23.16 -10.24
CA GLU A 29 -1.67 -24.46 -10.86
C GLU A 29 -1.16 -25.44 -9.81
N GLY A 30 -1.74 -26.65 -9.77
CA GLY A 30 -1.32 -27.69 -8.82
C GLY A 30 -2.33 -28.05 -7.72
N GLY A 31 -3.58 -27.59 -7.82
CA GLY A 31 -4.68 -28.10 -6.98
C GLY A 31 -4.84 -27.44 -5.62
N ALA A 32 -4.14 -26.33 -5.35
CA ALA A 32 -4.41 -25.53 -4.17
C ALA A 32 -5.85 -24.99 -4.19
N THR A 33 -6.58 -25.18 -3.11
CA THR A 33 -8.00 -24.80 -2.98
C THR A 33 -8.20 -23.28 -2.84
N GLN A 34 -7.17 -22.54 -2.49
CA GLN A 34 -7.23 -21.09 -2.25
C GLN A 34 -6.95 -20.31 -3.53
N ARG A 35 -7.82 -19.33 -3.82
CA ARG A 35 -7.62 -18.38 -4.91
C ARG A 35 -6.61 -17.32 -4.49
N ARG A 36 -5.69 -16.95 -5.39
CA ARG A 36 -4.80 -15.82 -5.22
C ARG A 36 -5.52 -14.55 -5.64
N ARG A 37 -5.49 -13.51 -4.81
CA ARG A 37 -5.93 -12.16 -5.21
C ARG A 37 -4.79 -11.48 -5.96
N LEU A 38 -5.13 -10.84 -7.05
CA LEU A 38 -4.15 -10.22 -7.95
C LEU A 38 -4.53 -8.78 -8.26
N LEU A 39 -3.54 -7.90 -8.25
CA LEU A 39 -3.60 -6.65 -8.99
C LEU A 39 -2.98 -6.90 -10.37
N VAL A 40 -3.75 -6.64 -11.42
CA VAL A 40 -3.38 -6.86 -12.81
C VAL A 40 -3.18 -5.52 -13.50
N LEU A 41 -2.07 -5.36 -14.21
CA LEU A 41 -1.74 -4.18 -14.99
C LEU A 41 -1.68 -4.58 -16.48
N GLU A 42 -2.52 -3.95 -17.29
CA GLU A 42 -2.58 -4.20 -18.76
C GLU A 42 -2.67 -5.70 -19.11
N GLY A 43 -3.53 -6.41 -18.37
CA GLY A 43 -3.76 -7.83 -18.57
C GLY A 43 -2.69 -8.76 -17.99
N LYS A 44 -1.64 -8.24 -17.33
CA LYS A 44 -0.58 -9.04 -16.71
C LYS A 44 -0.62 -8.93 -15.18
N PRO A 45 -0.53 -10.06 -14.43
CA PRO A 45 -0.44 -10.02 -12.98
C PRO A 45 0.77 -9.20 -12.52
N ALA A 46 0.51 -8.10 -11.80
CA ALA A 46 1.52 -7.19 -11.29
C ALA A 46 1.87 -7.47 -9.83
N PHE A 47 0.87 -7.72 -9.02
CA PHE A 47 1.05 -8.07 -7.60
C PHE A 47 0.08 -9.16 -7.18
N GLU A 48 0.57 -10.06 -6.35
CA GLU A 48 -0.25 -10.92 -5.51
C GLU A 48 -0.55 -10.17 -4.21
N LEU A 49 -1.80 -10.19 -3.79
CA LEU A 49 -2.31 -9.52 -2.60
C LEU A 49 -2.61 -10.54 -1.51
N SER A 50 -2.89 -10.06 -0.31
CA SER A 50 -3.32 -10.92 0.82
C SER A 50 -4.44 -11.87 0.44
N MET A 51 -4.45 -13.04 1.04
CA MET A 51 -5.45 -14.08 0.78
C MET A 51 -6.85 -13.67 1.27
N TRP A 52 -7.88 -14.33 0.72
CA TRP A 52 -9.28 -14.05 1.00
C TRP A 52 -9.76 -14.39 2.42
N CYS A 53 -9.00 -15.14 3.17
CA CYS A 53 -9.48 -15.73 4.42
C CYS A 53 -9.45 -14.78 5.63
N GLY A 54 -8.81 -13.63 5.55
CA GLY A 54 -8.72 -12.69 6.68
C GLY A 54 -7.92 -13.18 7.90
N THR A 55 -7.54 -14.46 7.94
CA THR A 55 -6.73 -15.08 9.00
C THR A 55 -5.32 -15.42 8.56
N CYS A 56 -5.05 -15.24 7.27
CA CYS A 56 -3.74 -15.49 6.69
C CYS A 56 -2.85 -14.26 6.87
N GLN A 57 -1.55 -14.48 6.79
CA GLN A 57 -0.56 -13.42 6.83
C GLN A 57 -0.88 -12.35 5.80
N PHE A 58 -0.68 -11.09 6.17
CA PHE A 58 -0.72 -9.98 5.25
C PHE A 58 0.43 -10.12 4.25
N LEU A 59 0.16 -9.86 2.96
CA LEU A 59 1.22 -9.88 1.96
C LEU A 59 0.91 -8.94 0.78
N PHE A 60 1.96 -8.52 0.12
CA PHE A 60 1.98 -8.15 -1.30
C PHE A 60 3.25 -8.74 -1.92
N ARG A 61 3.15 -9.37 -3.08
CA ARG A 61 4.30 -9.93 -3.78
C ARG A 61 4.34 -9.42 -5.21
N ARG A 62 5.48 -8.82 -5.57
CA ARG A 62 5.69 -8.35 -6.94
C ARG A 62 5.78 -9.51 -7.92
N LEU A 63 5.08 -9.39 -9.06
CA LEU A 63 5.07 -10.34 -10.16
C LEU A 63 5.59 -9.67 -11.45
N GLU A 64 5.72 -10.43 -12.52
CA GLU A 64 6.31 -9.95 -13.78
C GLU A 64 5.54 -8.78 -14.42
N GLY A 65 4.23 -8.71 -14.26
CA GLY A 65 3.40 -7.62 -14.78
C GLY A 65 3.72 -6.26 -14.15
N ALA A 66 4.39 -6.20 -13.01
CA ALA A 66 4.87 -4.97 -12.39
C ALA A 66 6.18 -4.49 -13.05
N SER A 67 6.21 -4.35 -14.35
CA SER A 67 7.40 -4.00 -15.15
C SER A 67 7.37 -2.60 -15.76
N GLY A 68 6.27 -1.86 -15.57
CA GLY A 68 6.08 -0.55 -16.17
C GLY A 68 5.36 0.42 -15.26
N THR A 69 5.35 1.69 -15.65
CA THR A 69 4.57 2.74 -15.02
C THR A 69 3.41 3.13 -15.93
N LEU A 70 2.26 3.45 -15.33
CA LEU A 70 1.18 4.05 -16.10
C LEU A 70 1.53 5.51 -16.39
N SER A 71 1.71 5.85 -17.66
CA SER A 71 1.93 7.24 -18.05
C SER A 71 0.64 8.03 -17.89
N LEU A 72 0.74 9.13 -17.17
CA LEU A 72 -0.34 10.10 -16.94
C LEU A 72 0.07 11.45 -17.55
N ASP A 73 0.51 11.45 -18.80
CA ASP A 73 1.07 12.61 -19.48
C ASP A 73 0.14 13.84 -19.42
N ALA A 74 -1.16 13.64 -19.57
CA ALA A 74 -2.16 14.71 -19.48
C ALA A 74 -2.21 15.39 -18.10
N MET A 75 -1.70 14.74 -17.05
CA MET A 75 -1.69 15.25 -15.68
C MET A 75 -0.28 15.57 -15.15
N ARG A 76 0.75 15.38 -15.96
CA ARG A 76 2.15 15.47 -15.53
C ARG A 76 2.46 16.83 -14.89
N GLU A 77 2.00 17.94 -15.49
CA GLU A 77 2.25 19.28 -14.96
C GLU A 77 1.52 19.50 -13.63
N ARG A 78 0.26 19.09 -13.54
CA ARG A 78 -0.52 19.20 -12.29
C ARG A 78 0.06 18.36 -11.16
N LEU A 79 0.59 17.16 -11.49
CA LEU A 79 1.22 16.27 -10.52
C LEU A 79 2.65 16.69 -10.15
N ALA A 80 3.29 17.55 -10.96
CA ALA A 80 4.61 18.08 -10.64
C ALA A 80 4.61 18.94 -9.38
N ASP A 81 3.46 19.50 -9.05
CA ASP A 81 3.21 20.29 -7.85
C ASP A 81 2.11 19.65 -6.97
N ARG A 82 1.75 20.37 -5.94
CA ARG A 82 0.77 19.95 -4.96
C ARG A 82 -0.65 20.03 -5.53
N ILE A 83 -1.41 18.95 -5.41
CA ILE A 83 -2.87 18.97 -5.55
C ILE A 83 -3.47 19.29 -4.17
N ASP A 84 -4.31 20.31 -4.07
CA ASP A 84 -4.85 20.77 -2.78
C ASP A 84 -6.21 20.19 -2.42
N GLY A 85 -6.85 19.48 -3.32
CA GLY A 85 -8.16 18.89 -3.09
C GLY A 85 -8.47 17.69 -3.98
N LEU A 86 -9.59 17.04 -3.69
CA LEU A 86 -10.15 15.95 -4.46
C LEU A 86 -11.01 16.51 -5.61
N ASP A 87 -10.34 17.09 -6.58
CA ASP A 87 -10.93 17.67 -7.78
C ASP A 87 -11.57 16.59 -8.66
N GLY A 88 -12.78 16.84 -9.15
CA GLY A 88 -13.53 15.89 -9.97
C GLY A 88 -12.83 15.52 -11.28
N ASP A 89 -12.17 16.47 -11.94
CA ASP A 89 -11.44 16.24 -13.19
C ASP A 89 -10.23 15.33 -12.95
N VAL A 90 -9.50 15.58 -11.85
CA VAL A 90 -8.37 14.76 -11.44
C VAL A 90 -8.84 13.32 -11.15
N LEU A 91 -9.93 13.18 -10.40
CA LEU A 91 -10.47 11.85 -10.07
C LEU A 91 -11.00 11.11 -11.30
N THR A 92 -11.56 11.82 -12.27
CA THR A 92 -12.03 11.22 -13.53
C THR A 92 -10.87 10.67 -14.35
N VAL A 93 -9.78 11.43 -14.47
CA VAL A 93 -8.58 10.98 -15.21
C VAL A 93 -7.98 9.72 -14.57
N PHE A 94 -7.84 9.68 -13.25
CA PHE A 94 -7.32 8.49 -12.57
C PHE A 94 -8.34 7.35 -12.53
N GLY A 95 -9.61 7.67 -12.37
CA GLY A 95 -10.69 6.70 -12.46
C GLY A 95 -10.70 5.94 -13.79
N SER A 96 -10.38 6.61 -14.89
CA SER A 96 -10.34 5.96 -16.20
C SER A 96 -9.29 4.85 -16.36
N LEU A 97 -8.34 4.74 -15.42
CA LEU A 97 -7.37 3.64 -15.39
C LEU A 97 -7.91 2.39 -14.69
N LEU A 98 -8.97 2.54 -13.90
CA LEU A 98 -9.49 1.53 -12.98
C LEU A 98 -10.72 0.84 -13.54
N PRO A 99 -11.02 -0.40 -13.13
CA PRO A 99 -12.30 -1.02 -13.42
C PRO A 99 -13.44 -0.28 -12.73
N ASP A 100 -14.64 -0.36 -13.32
CA ASP A 100 -15.84 0.19 -12.71
C ASP A 100 -16.07 -0.42 -11.32
N GLY A 101 -16.13 0.44 -10.31
CA GLY A 101 -16.24 0.03 -8.92
C GLY A 101 -16.45 1.20 -7.96
N GLU A 102 -16.56 0.88 -6.68
CA GLU A 102 -16.65 1.88 -5.62
C GLU A 102 -15.28 2.15 -5.01
N TYR A 103 -14.88 3.41 -5.00
CA TYR A 103 -13.57 3.85 -4.51
C TYR A 103 -13.71 4.97 -3.47
N LEU A 104 -12.83 4.91 -2.46
CA LEU A 104 -12.67 5.98 -1.49
C LEU A 104 -11.41 6.78 -1.84
N PRO A 105 -11.56 8.03 -2.33
CA PRO A 105 -10.41 8.88 -2.63
C PRO A 105 -9.71 9.36 -1.36
N LEU A 106 -8.39 9.20 -1.32
CA LEU A 106 -7.50 9.60 -0.23
C LEU A 106 -6.47 10.59 -0.78
N LEU A 107 -6.30 11.73 -0.11
CA LEU A 107 -5.21 12.67 -0.40
C LEU A 107 -4.36 12.83 0.87
N LEU A 108 -3.16 12.27 0.84
CA LEU A 108 -2.33 12.04 2.01
C LEU A 108 -0.97 12.71 1.85
N ASP A 109 -0.52 13.47 2.85
CA ASP A 109 0.89 13.87 2.95
C ASP A 109 1.62 12.79 3.75
N VAL A 110 2.59 12.15 3.12
CA VAL A 110 3.34 11.04 3.71
C VAL A 110 4.83 11.33 3.76
N LEU A 111 5.50 10.81 4.79
CA LEU A 111 6.95 10.81 4.91
C LEU A 111 7.44 9.39 4.66
N PRO A 112 7.83 9.05 3.42
CA PRO A 112 8.20 7.69 3.08
C PRO A 112 9.56 7.31 3.66
N ARG A 113 9.67 6.09 4.15
CA ARG A 113 10.92 5.45 4.54
C ARG A 113 11.10 4.19 3.70
N LEU A 114 12.16 4.16 2.89
CA LEU A 114 12.50 2.97 2.10
C LEU A 114 12.83 1.81 3.02
N VAL A 115 12.28 0.66 2.71
CA VAL A 115 12.51 -0.61 3.39
C VAL A 115 13.00 -1.64 2.38
N LEU A 116 14.07 -2.30 2.72
CA LEU A 116 14.59 -3.45 1.96
C LEU A 116 14.15 -4.74 2.67
N PRO A 117 13.59 -5.72 1.96
CA PRO A 117 13.15 -6.97 2.55
C PRO A 117 14.26 -7.66 3.37
N GLY A 118 13.92 -8.13 4.56
CA GLY A 118 14.84 -8.79 5.48
C GLY A 118 15.82 -7.87 6.22
N GLN A 119 15.69 -6.55 6.09
CA GLN A 119 16.50 -5.59 6.83
C GLN A 119 15.71 -4.90 7.96
N ASP A 120 16.42 -4.14 8.80
CA ASP A 120 15.83 -3.41 9.91
C ASP A 120 14.61 -2.58 9.49
N GLY A 121 13.51 -2.78 10.21
CA GLY A 121 12.24 -2.11 9.95
C GLY A 121 11.42 -2.71 8.82
N ASP A 122 11.80 -3.89 8.33
CA ASP A 122 10.93 -4.67 7.44
C ASP A 122 9.78 -5.29 8.25
N TYR A 123 8.56 -4.88 7.93
CA TYR A 123 7.33 -5.40 8.54
C TYR A 123 7.24 -6.94 8.45
N PHE A 124 7.63 -7.52 7.32
CA PHE A 124 7.49 -8.94 7.05
C PHE A 124 8.46 -9.82 7.84
N SER A 125 9.63 -9.32 8.16
CA SER A 125 10.60 -10.00 9.02
C SER A 125 10.52 -9.59 10.49
N GLY A 126 9.79 -8.53 10.79
CA GLY A 126 9.59 -8.01 12.14
C GLY A 126 8.20 -8.31 12.68
N GLU A 127 7.28 -7.37 12.50
CA GLU A 127 5.95 -7.39 13.14
C GLU A 127 5.11 -8.60 12.69
N GLN A 128 5.19 -8.99 11.42
CA GLN A 128 4.45 -10.15 10.92
C GLN A 128 4.98 -11.45 11.53
N VAL A 129 6.30 -11.61 11.64
CA VAL A 129 6.90 -12.80 12.29
C VAL A 129 6.57 -12.85 13.77
N ALA A 130 6.53 -11.70 14.45
CA ALA A 130 6.15 -11.64 15.86
C ALA A 130 4.72 -12.11 16.12
N THR A 131 3.83 -11.93 15.12
CA THR A 131 2.41 -12.27 15.23
C THR A 131 2.09 -13.69 14.73
N TRP A 132 2.60 -14.08 13.57
CA TRP A 132 2.29 -15.38 12.94
C TRP A 132 3.41 -16.42 13.07
N GLY A 133 4.56 -16.04 13.58
CA GLY A 133 5.75 -16.87 13.56
C GLY A 133 6.42 -16.95 12.19
N PRO A 134 7.57 -17.63 12.09
CA PRO A 134 8.22 -17.91 10.82
C PRO A 134 7.41 -18.94 10.05
N ASP A 135 7.06 -18.63 8.79
CA ASP A 135 6.37 -19.57 7.92
C ASP A 135 7.33 -20.67 7.47
N GLN A 136 7.11 -21.89 7.96
CA GLN A 136 7.95 -23.05 7.65
C GLN A 136 7.74 -23.57 6.22
N PHE A 137 6.59 -23.27 5.61
CA PHE A 137 6.26 -23.71 4.26
C PHE A 137 6.77 -22.79 3.17
N TRP A 138 6.72 -21.48 3.40
CA TRP A 138 6.98 -20.47 2.39
C TRP A 138 8.33 -19.79 2.56
N GLY A 139 9.01 -20.05 3.68
CA GLY A 139 10.28 -19.40 4.01
C GLY A 139 10.11 -17.91 4.21
N LEU A 140 9.81 -17.48 5.41
CA LEU A 140 9.82 -16.04 5.71
C LEU A 140 11.26 -15.52 5.73
N PRO A 141 11.45 -14.33 5.22
CA PRO A 141 10.48 -13.47 4.52
C PRO A 141 10.55 -13.62 2.99
N GLU A 142 9.80 -14.53 2.41
CA GLU A 142 9.69 -14.57 0.94
C GLU A 142 8.94 -13.34 0.39
N HIS A 143 8.18 -12.68 1.20
CA HIS A 143 7.33 -11.56 0.85
C HIS A 143 7.68 -10.30 1.63
N PRO A 144 7.74 -9.13 0.98
CA PRO A 144 7.72 -8.86 -0.45
C PRO A 144 9.08 -9.16 -1.09
N ARG A 145 9.11 -9.55 -2.35
CA ARG A 145 10.37 -9.70 -3.10
C ARG A 145 10.78 -8.40 -3.78
N THR A 146 10.42 -7.27 -3.20
CA THR A 146 10.71 -5.93 -3.74
C THR A 146 10.85 -4.92 -2.62
N PRO A 147 11.71 -3.93 -2.75
CA PRO A 147 11.71 -2.78 -1.86
C PRO A 147 10.35 -2.09 -1.84
N TYR A 148 9.97 -1.56 -0.69
CA TYR A 148 8.74 -0.81 -0.49
C TYR A 148 8.98 0.35 0.49
N TYR A 149 7.97 1.18 0.72
CA TYR A 149 8.07 2.28 1.65
C TYR A 149 7.05 2.13 2.77
N ARG A 150 7.49 2.30 4.02
CA ARG A 150 6.60 2.53 5.16
C ARG A 150 6.35 4.03 5.29
N THR A 151 5.10 4.41 5.48
CA THR A 151 4.70 5.82 5.49
C THR A 151 4.04 6.22 6.80
N PHE A 152 3.22 5.34 7.37
CA PHE A 152 2.46 5.59 8.57
C PHE A 152 2.22 4.29 9.36
N GLU A 153 2.06 4.43 10.67
CA GLU A 153 1.59 3.36 11.55
C GLU A 153 0.92 3.98 12.77
N THR A 154 -0.12 3.33 13.29
CA THR A 154 -0.77 3.74 14.53
C THR A 154 -1.56 2.59 15.14
N VAL A 155 -1.74 2.62 16.46
CA VAL A 155 -2.64 1.72 17.16
C VAL A 155 -4.07 2.07 16.76
N VAL A 156 -4.85 1.07 16.36
CA VAL A 156 -6.28 1.22 16.06
C VAL A 156 -7.07 1.15 17.36
N ASP A 157 -6.80 0.12 18.16
CA ASP A 157 -7.28 -0.11 19.52
C ASP A 157 -6.40 -1.18 20.18
N ASP A 158 -6.80 -1.70 21.33
CA ASP A 158 -6.03 -2.69 22.08
C ASP A 158 -5.84 -4.03 21.33
N THR A 159 -6.65 -4.27 20.29
CA THR A 159 -6.68 -5.51 19.52
C THR A 159 -6.17 -5.37 18.09
N ALA A 160 -5.87 -4.16 17.63
CA ALA A 160 -5.53 -3.92 16.23
C ALA A 160 -4.48 -2.81 16.03
N HIS A 161 -3.69 -2.93 14.96
CA HIS A 161 -2.67 -1.96 14.56
C HIS A 161 -2.70 -1.71 13.05
N LEU A 162 -2.69 -0.42 12.66
CA LEU A 162 -2.66 0.01 11.25
C LEU A 162 -1.22 0.22 10.80
N TYR A 163 -0.88 -0.42 9.70
CA TYR A 163 0.35 -0.21 8.93
C TYR A 163 0.03 0.35 7.55
N GLU A 164 0.79 1.32 7.09
CA GLU A 164 0.61 1.91 5.76
C GLU A 164 1.88 1.76 4.93
N PHE A 165 1.70 1.20 3.72
CA PHE A 165 2.77 0.90 2.80
C PHE A 165 2.55 1.56 1.45
N VAL A 166 3.64 1.96 0.78
CA VAL A 166 3.64 2.32 -0.63
C VAL A 166 4.54 1.36 -1.39
N VAL A 167 3.94 0.67 -2.36
CA VAL A 167 4.61 -0.38 -3.14
C VAL A 167 4.82 0.13 -4.56
N PRO A 168 6.07 0.30 -5.01
CA PRO A 168 6.34 0.79 -6.35
C PRO A 168 6.12 -0.31 -7.40
N MET A 169 5.52 0.07 -8.56
CA MET A 169 5.39 -0.84 -9.71
C MET A 169 6.75 -1.28 -10.25
N VAL A 170 7.75 -0.39 -10.18
CA VAL A 170 9.12 -0.71 -10.58
C VAL A 170 10.06 -0.54 -9.40
N PRO A 171 11.10 -1.38 -9.28
CA PRO A 171 12.09 -1.23 -8.22
C PRO A 171 12.75 0.16 -8.25
N PRO A 172 13.07 0.76 -7.09
CA PRO A 172 13.75 2.07 -7.04
C PRO A 172 15.06 2.14 -7.84
N LEU A 173 15.78 1.03 -7.95
CA LEU A 173 17.02 0.94 -8.76
C LEU A 173 16.82 1.24 -10.25
N TRP A 174 15.59 1.15 -10.77
CA TRP A 174 15.28 1.45 -12.17
C TRP A 174 14.91 2.91 -12.40
N ASN A 175 14.82 3.70 -11.33
CA ASN A 175 14.53 5.12 -11.45
C ASN A 175 15.73 5.87 -12.04
N ASP A 176 15.45 6.85 -12.88
CA ASP A 176 16.41 7.79 -13.39
C ASP A 176 16.98 8.64 -12.24
N ARG A 177 18.28 8.56 -12.02
CA ARG A 177 18.98 9.23 -10.91
C ARG A 177 18.91 10.74 -10.99
N ASP A 178 19.05 11.30 -12.18
CA ASP A 178 19.01 12.75 -12.39
C ASP A 178 17.62 13.30 -12.06
N ARG A 179 16.56 12.58 -12.44
CA ARG A 179 15.19 12.95 -12.08
C ARG A 179 14.91 12.83 -10.59
N VAL A 180 15.43 11.81 -9.94
CA VAL A 180 15.33 11.66 -8.49
C VAL A 180 15.97 12.85 -7.79
N GLU A 181 17.19 13.23 -8.17
CA GLU A 181 17.89 14.36 -7.55
C GLU A 181 17.20 15.71 -7.84
N GLN A 182 16.70 15.92 -9.04
CA GLN A 182 15.91 17.12 -9.37
C GLN A 182 14.67 17.25 -8.47
N TYR A 183 13.92 16.16 -8.23
CA TYR A 183 12.79 16.18 -7.31
C TYR A 183 13.24 16.41 -5.87
N ALA A 184 14.32 15.77 -5.43
CA ALA A 184 14.87 15.93 -4.09
C ALA A 184 15.23 17.40 -3.82
N GLU A 185 15.89 18.06 -4.78
CA GLU A 185 16.23 19.48 -4.66
C GLU A 185 15.01 20.38 -4.63
N ARG A 186 14.00 20.14 -5.48
CA ARG A 186 12.72 20.87 -5.44
C ARG A 186 12.03 20.69 -4.09
N MET A 187 12.03 19.49 -3.51
CA MET A 187 11.42 19.22 -2.20
C MET A 187 12.20 19.91 -1.07
N ARG A 188 13.53 19.97 -1.13
CA ARG A 188 14.34 20.75 -0.16
C ARG A 188 13.97 22.24 -0.18
N ARG A 189 13.57 22.76 -1.35
CA ARG A 189 13.08 24.15 -1.54
C ARG A 189 11.60 24.33 -1.19
N GLY A 190 10.91 23.30 -0.72
CA GLY A 190 9.52 23.39 -0.24
C GLY A 190 8.46 22.88 -1.22
N SER A 191 8.83 22.35 -2.40
CA SER A 191 7.87 21.70 -3.29
C SER A 191 7.29 20.45 -2.64
N LEU A 192 6.00 20.21 -2.86
CA LEU A 192 5.29 19.01 -2.40
C LEU A 192 4.58 18.35 -3.60
N PRO A 193 5.31 17.64 -4.45
CA PRO A 193 4.72 17.00 -5.63
C PRO A 193 3.76 15.89 -5.25
N THR A 194 2.83 15.61 -6.16
CA THR A 194 1.82 14.55 -5.96
C THR A 194 2.17 13.29 -6.74
N ALA A 195 2.16 12.16 -6.06
CA ALA A 195 2.19 10.81 -6.61
C ALA A 195 0.78 10.24 -6.65
N VAL A 196 0.56 9.19 -7.44
CA VAL A 196 -0.75 8.56 -7.62
C VAL A 196 -0.67 7.06 -7.39
N ALA A 197 -1.67 6.54 -6.68
CA ALA A 197 -1.76 5.12 -6.37
C ALA A 197 -3.20 4.60 -6.44
N VAL A 198 -3.36 3.30 -6.59
CA VAL A 198 -4.54 2.55 -6.19
C VAL A 198 -4.23 1.81 -4.89
N SER A 199 -5.21 1.61 -4.02
CA SER A 199 -4.94 0.96 -2.74
C SER A 199 -6.00 -0.05 -2.33
N THR A 200 -5.59 -0.95 -1.44
CA THR A 200 -6.47 -1.85 -0.68
C THR A 200 -6.28 -1.62 0.82
N LEU A 201 -7.33 -1.83 1.59
CA LEU A 201 -7.28 -1.93 3.05
C LEU A 201 -7.63 -3.37 3.42
N ASP A 202 -6.63 -4.11 3.84
CA ASP A 202 -6.78 -5.51 4.20
C ASP A 202 -6.61 -5.70 5.71
N LEU A 203 -7.57 -6.39 6.33
CA LEU A 203 -7.54 -6.72 7.74
C LEU A 203 -7.19 -8.19 7.88
N CYS A 204 -6.10 -8.48 8.54
CA CYS A 204 -5.60 -9.82 8.78
C CYS A 204 -5.46 -10.08 10.27
N ARG A 205 -6.17 -11.11 10.74
CA ARG A 205 -6.12 -11.54 12.15
C ARG A 205 -5.47 -12.91 12.22
N PRO A 206 -4.53 -13.16 13.15
CA PRO A 206 -3.98 -14.50 13.30
C PRO A 206 -5.09 -15.49 13.62
N ALA A 207 -5.01 -16.67 13.01
CA ALA A 207 -5.88 -17.77 13.40
C ALA A 207 -5.55 -18.15 14.85
N VAL A 208 -6.56 -18.29 15.69
CA VAL A 208 -6.38 -18.83 17.04
C VAL A 208 -5.97 -20.30 16.91
N ILE A 209 -4.68 -20.57 16.80
CA ILE A 209 -4.14 -21.91 16.89
C ILE A 209 -3.83 -22.14 18.37
N PRO A 210 -4.38 -23.15 19.02
CA PRO A 210 -3.96 -23.52 20.36
C PRO A 210 -2.46 -23.85 20.31
N HIS A 211 -1.62 -22.95 20.79
CA HIS A 211 -0.19 -23.20 20.88
C HIS A 211 0.08 -24.19 22.01
N TRP A 212 0.82 -25.24 21.70
CA TRP A 212 1.32 -26.21 22.68
C TRP A 212 2.63 -25.64 23.26
N GLY A 213 2.52 -24.54 24.03
CA GLY A 213 3.65 -23.89 24.68
C GLY A 213 3.25 -22.53 25.25
N ASP A 214 3.92 -22.13 26.31
CA ASP A 214 3.69 -20.86 27.05
C ASP A 214 4.23 -19.60 26.33
N ASP A 215 4.46 -19.65 25.02
CA ASP A 215 4.94 -18.48 24.29
C ASP A 215 3.76 -17.52 24.05
N GLU A 216 3.82 -16.35 24.71
CA GLU A 216 2.90 -15.25 24.47
C GLU A 216 3.08 -14.72 23.04
N HIS A 217 2.17 -15.08 22.13
CA HIS A 217 2.07 -14.50 20.81
C HIS A 217 1.30 -13.17 20.86
N ASP A 218 1.71 -12.23 20.03
CA ASP A 218 0.99 -10.98 19.83
C ASP A 218 -0.23 -11.21 18.92
N ASP A 219 -1.40 -11.54 19.53
CA ASP A 219 -2.64 -11.88 18.83
C ASP A 219 -3.46 -10.65 18.40
N TYR A 220 -2.84 -9.60 17.89
CA TYR A 220 -3.56 -8.44 17.41
C TYR A 220 -3.81 -8.50 15.89
N GLU A 221 -4.89 -7.84 15.46
CA GLU A 221 -5.24 -7.69 14.07
C GLU A 221 -4.32 -6.69 13.37
N HIS A 222 -3.82 -7.04 12.20
CA HIS A 222 -3.05 -6.13 11.36
C HIS A 222 -3.95 -5.52 10.29
N TRP A 223 -4.04 -4.20 10.29
CA TRP A 223 -4.65 -3.42 9.24
C TRP A 223 -3.58 -2.97 8.27
N GLY A 224 -3.60 -3.48 7.05
CA GLY A 224 -2.65 -3.13 5.99
C GLY A 224 -3.28 -2.18 4.98
N LEU A 225 -2.98 -0.87 5.04
CA LEU A 225 -3.30 0.07 3.98
C LEU A 225 -2.15 0.08 2.98
N THR A 226 -2.34 -0.58 1.83
CA THR A 226 -1.31 -0.74 0.81
C THR A 226 -1.63 0.10 -0.42
N HIS A 227 -0.74 1.03 -0.75
CA HIS A 227 -0.82 1.88 -1.94
C HIS A 227 0.11 1.34 -3.03
N PHE A 228 -0.46 0.85 -4.12
CA PHE A 228 0.30 0.43 -5.32
C PHE A 228 0.51 1.64 -6.20
N LEU A 229 1.76 2.07 -6.31
CA LEU A 229 2.14 3.32 -6.95
C LEU A 229 2.01 3.23 -8.48
N LEU A 230 1.14 4.05 -9.06
CA LEU A 230 0.88 4.11 -10.50
C LEU A 230 1.78 5.14 -11.19
N ASP A 231 1.97 6.30 -10.54
CA ASP A 231 2.86 7.39 -11.01
C ASP A 231 3.58 8.04 -9.83
N GLY A 232 4.75 8.61 -10.11
CA GLY A 232 5.53 9.35 -9.11
C GLY A 232 6.64 8.54 -8.45
N HIS A 233 7.15 7.49 -9.08
CA HIS A 233 8.26 6.66 -8.56
C HIS A 233 9.49 7.49 -8.19
N HIS A 234 9.93 8.40 -9.08
CA HIS A 234 11.04 9.33 -8.81
C HIS A 234 10.73 10.29 -7.65
N LYS A 235 9.46 10.76 -7.54
CA LYS A 235 9.03 11.66 -6.46
C LYS A 235 9.07 10.96 -5.10
N LEU A 236 8.60 9.71 -5.04
CA LEU A 236 8.58 8.93 -3.81
C LEU A 236 10.01 8.63 -3.31
N GLU A 237 10.89 8.22 -4.22
CA GLU A 237 12.30 7.95 -3.88
C GLU A 237 13.02 9.24 -3.48
N ALA A 238 12.79 10.34 -4.19
CA ALA A 238 13.34 11.64 -3.84
C ALA A 238 12.89 12.12 -2.45
N ALA A 239 11.61 11.89 -2.12
CA ALA A 239 11.06 12.22 -0.81
C ALA A 239 11.73 11.40 0.30
N ALA A 240 11.89 10.09 0.09
CA ALA A 240 12.55 9.19 1.04
C ALA A 240 14.02 9.58 1.26
N SER A 241 14.77 9.81 0.18
CA SER A 241 16.20 10.18 0.26
C SER A 241 16.44 11.56 0.86
N ALA A 242 15.54 12.52 0.60
CA ALA A 242 15.64 13.88 1.13
C ALA A 242 15.03 14.04 2.53
N GLY A 243 14.39 13.01 3.10
CA GLY A 243 13.66 13.11 4.37
C GLY A 243 12.52 14.13 4.30
N ARG A 244 11.86 14.25 3.15
CA ARG A 244 10.81 15.22 2.89
C ARG A 244 9.46 14.54 2.63
N PRO A 245 8.34 15.23 2.91
CA PRO A 245 7.04 14.68 2.57
C PRO A 245 6.81 14.68 1.05
N VAL A 246 5.94 13.77 0.61
CA VAL A 246 5.35 13.72 -0.71
C VAL A 246 3.84 13.57 -0.55
N ARG A 247 3.06 14.14 -1.46
CA ARG A 247 1.61 13.95 -1.49
C ARG A 247 1.27 12.69 -2.29
N ILE A 248 0.31 11.91 -1.81
CA ILE A 248 -0.23 10.77 -2.54
C ILE A 248 -1.73 10.98 -2.72
N LEU A 249 -2.18 10.98 -3.96
CA LEU A 249 -3.58 10.74 -4.31
C LEU A 249 -3.75 9.25 -4.50
N SER A 250 -4.53 8.61 -3.65
CA SER A 250 -4.80 7.17 -3.73
C SER A 250 -6.29 6.90 -3.83
N LEU A 251 -6.67 5.95 -4.68
CA LEU A 251 -8.04 5.48 -4.84
C LEU A 251 -8.15 4.11 -4.16
N LEU A 252 -8.73 4.10 -2.96
CA LEU A 252 -8.93 2.87 -2.19
C LEU A 252 -10.09 2.08 -2.80
N ALA A 253 -9.79 0.91 -3.34
CA ALA A 253 -10.77 -0.01 -3.93
C ALA A 253 -11.57 -0.71 -2.83
N ILE A 254 -12.80 -0.27 -2.58
CA ILE A 254 -13.63 -0.76 -1.48
C ILE A 254 -14.00 -2.23 -1.69
N GLY A 255 -14.48 -2.56 -2.89
CA GLY A 255 -14.94 -3.93 -3.21
C GLY A 255 -13.82 -4.96 -3.32
N ASP A 256 -12.58 -4.53 -3.46
CA ASP A 256 -11.41 -5.39 -3.59
C ASP A 256 -10.53 -5.44 -2.32
N SER A 257 -10.96 -4.74 -1.26
CA SER A 257 -10.35 -4.77 0.07
C SER A 257 -10.92 -5.88 0.95
N LEU A 258 -10.14 -6.37 1.92
CA LEU A 258 -10.60 -7.29 2.98
C LEU A 258 -10.98 -6.52 4.24
N SER A 259 -11.77 -5.46 4.08
CA SER A 259 -12.24 -4.57 5.14
C SER A 259 -13.72 -4.23 4.95
N GLY A 260 -14.38 -3.86 6.02
CA GLY A 260 -15.78 -3.50 6.02
C GLY A 260 -16.04 -1.99 5.90
N PRO A 261 -17.30 -1.58 5.70
CA PRO A 261 -17.65 -0.15 5.61
C PRO A 261 -17.30 0.64 6.89
N ASP A 262 -17.34 0.01 8.05
CA ASP A 262 -16.99 0.64 9.34
C ASP A 262 -15.51 0.94 9.42
N ASP A 263 -14.66 0.07 8.89
CA ASP A 263 -13.23 0.22 8.87
C ASP A 263 -12.82 1.41 8.00
N HIS A 264 -13.46 1.55 6.83
CA HIS A 264 -13.24 2.70 5.96
C HIS A 264 -13.62 4.03 6.63
N ARG A 265 -14.70 4.07 7.43
CA ARG A 265 -15.10 5.26 8.19
C ARG A 265 -14.09 5.60 9.29
N ARG A 266 -13.50 4.60 9.94
CA ARG A 266 -12.46 4.80 10.96
C ARG A 266 -11.15 5.34 10.40
N LEU A 267 -10.83 5.06 9.13
CA LEU A 267 -9.55 5.40 8.52
C LEU A 267 -9.19 6.89 8.62
N ARG A 268 -10.19 7.80 8.48
CA ARG A 268 -9.97 9.25 8.64
C ARG A 268 -9.45 9.60 10.04
N ALA A 269 -10.09 9.07 11.07
CA ALA A 269 -9.71 9.32 12.45
C ALA A 269 -8.33 8.72 12.76
N LEU A 270 -8.07 7.49 12.31
CA LEU A 270 -6.79 6.81 12.48
C LEU A 270 -5.65 7.59 11.81
N ARG A 271 -5.85 8.05 10.58
CA ARG A 271 -4.83 8.82 9.85
C ARG A 271 -4.56 10.20 10.45
N ALA A 272 -5.48 10.77 11.21
CA ALA A 272 -5.28 12.03 11.93
C ALA A 272 -4.45 11.87 13.23
N GLN A 273 -4.29 10.64 13.72
CA GLN A 273 -3.50 10.36 14.93
C GLN A 273 -1.99 10.57 14.69
N PRO A 274 -1.21 10.83 15.75
CA PRO A 274 0.24 10.77 15.67
C PRO A 274 0.68 9.35 15.26
N ARG A 275 1.82 9.26 14.58
CA ARG A 275 2.46 7.97 14.34
C ARG A 275 2.85 7.34 15.68
N THR A 276 2.35 6.14 15.95
CA THR A 276 2.64 5.38 17.17
C THR A 276 2.94 3.94 16.80
N SER A 277 4.15 3.46 17.05
CA SER A 277 4.45 2.04 16.98
C SER A 277 4.07 1.37 18.29
N ARG A 278 3.54 0.14 18.25
CA ARG A 278 3.56 -0.72 19.43
C ARG A 278 5.01 -0.90 19.84
N GLY A 279 5.36 -0.51 21.05
CA GLY A 279 6.70 -0.68 21.59
C GLY A 279 7.11 -2.15 21.46
N ALA A 280 8.30 -2.41 20.91
CA ALA A 280 8.89 -3.72 21.04
C ALA A 280 8.86 -4.10 22.52
N ARG A 281 8.23 -5.22 22.87
CA ARG A 281 8.32 -5.74 24.24
C ARG A 281 9.81 -5.85 24.55
N PRO A 282 10.26 -5.39 25.73
CA PRO A 282 11.64 -5.61 26.12
C PRO A 282 11.88 -7.12 26.09
N SER A 283 12.88 -7.54 25.33
CA SER A 283 13.39 -8.91 25.34
C SER A 283 13.69 -9.30 26.79
N ARG A 284 12.95 -10.24 27.34
CA ARG A 284 13.26 -10.85 28.62
C ARG A 284 14.49 -11.75 28.51
#